data_906c48899c2f4a7afe8741e5180531e9
#
_entry.id   906c48899c2f4a7afe8741e5180531e9
#
_cell.length_a   1.000
_cell.length_b   1.000
_cell.length_c   1.000
_cell.angle_alpha   90.00
_cell.angle_beta   90.00
_cell.angle_gamma   90.00
#
_symmetry.space_group_name_H-M   'P 1'
#
loop_
_entity.id
_entity.type
_entity.pdbx_description
1 polymer ?
#
loop_
_entity_poly.entity_id
_entity_poly.type
_entity_poly.pdbx_seq_one_letter_code
_entity_poly.pdbx_strand_id
1 'polypeptide(L)'
;MEEIEKVVDNESLKWFSDNYIPRRMLLQTEKNGIYEVTDLISGITLKNKVFYFEDSDVKCRFCGKGIHDVTFKDKAHTIPESIGNKLFVNKNNECDACNHKFGEEYEPDLNTFLLPYLTIDQIRGKNGTRKYKSNDKKSIVSSNNGILKIEEFVDEIRTVKDEKNKQIMYQFDIPKYSMLNVYKSILKMAISVIPEEKIKYISYKMKALSDVNTHGDELIIFSFYPGFDRFGLNILLYERKDLNKHDIPLFQFAVMSNNFMMQVPLFGDDDINQLNEKQIRIPTYQIPTPYDKDEYFGKVQVKVINKMTIIERHTVNITLKYDSIEEK
;
A
#
# COMPACT_ATOMS: atom_id res chain seq x y z
N MET A 1 5.11 5.89 18.98
CA MET A 1 4.50 4.90 18.04
C MET A 1 4.57 3.56 18.76
N GLU A 2 3.45 2.98 19.07
CA GLU A 2 3.43 1.63 19.62
C GLU A 2 3.66 0.66 18.47
N GLU A 3 4.79 -0.06 18.50
CA GLU A 3 5.01 -1.22 17.63
C GLU A 3 4.25 -2.39 18.27
N ILE A 4 3.21 -2.84 17.61
CA ILE A 4 2.49 -4.04 18.02
C ILE A 4 3.12 -5.22 17.29
N GLU A 5 3.91 -6.01 18.01
CA GLU A 5 4.31 -7.34 17.55
C GLU A 5 3.07 -8.25 17.57
N LYS A 6 2.66 -8.72 16.41
CA LYS A 6 1.54 -9.66 16.32
C LYS A 6 1.99 -10.94 15.65
N VAL A 7 1.85 -12.02 16.39
CA VAL A 7 2.01 -13.39 15.86
C VAL A 7 0.74 -13.77 15.11
N VAL A 8 0.89 -14.31 13.90
CA VAL A 8 -0.22 -14.92 13.14
C VAL A 8 -0.40 -16.33 13.63
N ASP A 9 -1.54 -16.62 14.17
CA ASP A 9 -1.94 -17.97 14.50
C ASP A 9 -3.10 -18.46 13.61
N ASN A 10 -3.30 -19.75 13.58
CA ASN A 10 -4.40 -20.38 12.84
C ASN A 10 -5.78 -19.89 13.31
N GLU A 11 -5.88 -19.42 14.53
CA GLU A 11 -7.12 -18.91 15.12
C GLU A 11 -7.48 -17.55 14.54
N SER A 12 -6.51 -16.67 14.36
CA SER A 12 -6.68 -15.37 13.69
C SER A 12 -7.07 -15.51 12.23
N LEU A 13 -6.47 -16.45 11.50
CA LEU A 13 -6.82 -16.74 10.11
C LEU A 13 -8.24 -17.31 9.99
N LYS A 14 -8.60 -18.23 10.86
CA LYS A 14 -9.96 -18.79 10.92
C LYS A 14 -10.97 -17.68 11.22
N TRP A 15 -10.70 -16.87 12.25
CA TRP A 15 -11.57 -15.76 12.61
C TRP A 15 -11.77 -14.78 11.42
N PHE A 16 -10.71 -14.47 10.67
CA PHE A 16 -10.81 -13.61 9.49
C PHE A 16 -11.69 -14.26 8.42
N SER A 17 -11.48 -15.53 8.11
CA SER A 17 -12.27 -16.27 7.11
C SER A 17 -13.73 -16.45 7.52
N ASP A 18 -14.01 -16.55 8.82
CA ASP A 18 -15.37 -16.66 9.36
C ASP A 18 -16.16 -15.36 9.22
N ASN A 19 -15.47 -14.20 9.26
CA ASN A 19 -16.10 -12.87 9.27
C ASN A 19 -16.08 -12.16 7.92
N TYR A 20 -15.19 -12.52 7.00
CA TYR A 20 -15.00 -11.82 5.72
C TYR A 20 -15.12 -12.75 4.51
N ILE A 21 -15.58 -12.18 3.39
CA ILE A 21 -15.54 -12.81 2.06
C ILE A 21 -14.65 -12.00 1.12
N PRO A 22 -13.86 -12.64 0.26
CA PRO A 22 -13.08 -11.92 -0.74
C PRO A 22 -13.98 -11.33 -1.84
N ARG A 23 -13.73 -10.06 -2.19
CA ARG A 23 -14.37 -9.37 -3.32
C ARG A 23 -13.41 -9.12 -4.47
N ARG A 24 -12.13 -8.92 -4.15
CA ARG A 24 -11.03 -8.82 -5.11
C ARG A 24 -9.80 -9.51 -4.53
N MET A 25 -9.18 -10.33 -5.33
CA MET A 25 -7.89 -10.95 -5.03
C MET A 25 -7.09 -10.98 -6.33
N LEU A 26 -6.40 -9.90 -6.63
CA LEU A 26 -5.71 -9.70 -7.91
C LEU A 26 -4.21 -9.70 -7.68
N LEU A 27 -3.48 -10.44 -8.51
CA LEU A 27 -2.03 -10.53 -8.49
C LEU A 27 -1.47 -10.10 -9.83
N GLN A 28 -0.63 -9.06 -9.85
CA GLN A 28 0.19 -8.69 -11.00
C GLN A 28 1.62 -9.16 -10.78
N THR A 29 2.15 -9.95 -11.72
CA THR A 29 3.54 -10.40 -11.73
C THR A 29 4.25 -9.97 -13.02
N GLU A 30 5.58 -9.99 -12.97
CA GLU A 30 6.43 -9.80 -14.15
C GLU A 30 7.40 -10.97 -14.28
N LYS A 31 7.42 -11.58 -15.45
CA LYS A 31 8.39 -12.62 -15.79
C LYS A 31 8.93 -12.39 -17.20
N ASN A 32 10.23 -12.17 -17.33
CA ASN A 32 10.91 -11.93 -18.60
C ASN A 32 10.29 -10.77 -19.44
N GLY A 33 9.89 -9.67 -18.77
CA GLY A 33 9.25 -8.53 -19.42
C GLY A 33 7.78 -8.72 -19.80
N ILE A 34 7.19 -9.86 -19.45
CA ILE A 34 5.76 -10.14 -19.62
C ILE A 34 5.06 -9.87 -18.31
N TYR A 35 4.08 -8.98 -18.34
CA TYR A 35 3.21 -8.72 -17.20
C TYR A 35 1.97 -9.60 -17.28
N GLU A 36 1.62 -10.22 -16.17
CA GLU A 36 0.43 -11.04 -16.02
C GLU A 36 -0.43 -10.50 -14.88
N VAL A 37 -1.75 -10.47 -15.06
CA VAL A 37 -2.72 -10.24 -13.99
C VAL A 37 -3.53 -11.50 -13.81
N THR A 38 -3.49 -12.07 -12.62
CA THR A 38 -4.32 -13.21 -12.23
C THR A 38 -5.37 -12.76 -11.23
N ASP A 39 -6.64 -13.01 -11.55
CA ASP A 39 -7.72 -12.96 -10.57
C ASP A 39 -7.76 -14.28 -9.83
N LEU A 40 -7.37 -14.29 -8.57
CA LEU A 40 -7.26 -15.49 -7.75
C LEU A 40 -8.64 -16.05 -7.33
N ILE A 41 -9.72 -15.28 -7.49
CA ILE A 41 -11.08 -15.74 -7.21
C ILE A 41 -11.62 -16.54 -8.39
N SER A 42 -11.49 -16.00 -9.61
CA SER A 42 -11.98 -16.66 -10.83
C SER A 42 -10.96 -17.61 -11.47
N GLY A 43 -9.69 -17.51 -11.10
CA GLY A 43 -8.59 -18.26 -11.72
C GLY A 43 -8.17 -17.74 -13.11
N ILE A 44 -8.74 -16.63 -13.57
CA ILE A 44 -8.46 -16.08 -14.90
C ILE A 44 -7.15 -15.31 -14.88
N THR A 45 -6.27 -15.59 -15.87
CA THR A 45 -5.00 -14.88 -16.06
C THR A 45 -5.01 -14.14 -17.39
N LEU A 46 -4.68 -12.84 -17.35
CA LEU A 46 -4.52 -11.96 -18.51
C LEU A 46 -3.03 -11.65 -18.70
N LYS A 47 -2.50 -11.90 -19.91
CA LYS A 47 -1.09 -11.63 -20.25
C LYS A 47 -0.98 -10.34 -21.05
N ASN A 48 -0.14 -9.39 -20.60
CA ASN A 48 0.08 -8.07 -21.21
C ASN A 48 -1.22 -7.33 -21.57
N LYS A 49 -2.28 -7.56 -20.81
CA LYS A 49 -3.57 -6.89 -20.99
C LYS A 49 -3.91 -6.07 -19.78
N VAL A 50 -4.41 -4.87 -20.00
CA VAL A 50 -4.90 -3.99 -18.94
C VAL A 50 -6.11 -4.63 -18.29
N PHE A 51 -6.11 -4.63 -16.96
CA PHE A 51 -7.26 -4.99 -16.13
C PHE A 51 -7.98 -3.69 -15.74
N TYR A 52 -9.22 -3.56 -16.16
CA TYR A 52 -10.03 -2.37 -15.91
C TYR A 52 -10.91 -2.55 -14.69
N PHE A 53 -10.84 -1.57 -13.78
CA PHE A 53 -11.88 -1.32 -12.80
C PHE A 53 -12.86 -0.34 -13.43
N GLU A 54 -13.97 -0.85 -13.96
CA GLU A 54 -14.91 -0.10 -14.78
C GLU A 54 -16.26 0.00 -14.10
N ASP A 55 -16.87 1.20 -14.13
CA ASP A 55 -18.26 1.42 -13.72
C ASP A 55 -19.16 1.40 -14.93
N SER A 56 -20.45 1.10 -14.70
CA SER A 56 -21.48 1.06 -15.74
C SER A 56 -21.73 2.45 -16.33
N ASP A 57 -21.74 3.46 -15.46
CA ASP A 57 -21.94 4.86 -15.83
C ASP A 57 -20.60 5.61 -15.92
N VAL A 58 -20.49 6.54 -16.89
CA VAL A 58 -19.32 7.43 -16.99
C VAL A 58 -19.49 8.57 -15.99
N LYS A 59 -19.12 8.29 -14.73
CA LYS A 59 -19.23 9.23 -13.62
C LYS A 59 -18.05 9.07 -12.66
N CYS A 60 -17.39 10.19 -12.37
CA CYS A 60 -16.27 10.18 -11.44
C CYS A 60 -16.73 9.83 -10.03
N ARG A 61 -16.20 8.75 -9.45
CA ARG A 61 -16.47 8.33 -8.06
C ARG A 61 -16.07 9.42 -7.05
N PHE A 62 -15.01 10.17 -7.35
CA PHE A 62 -14.37 11.08 -6.41
C PHE A 62 -14.99 12.48 -6.35
N CYS A 63 -15.43 13.03 -7.48
CA CYS A 63 -16.08 14.34 -7.50
C CYS A 63 -17.57 14.28 -7.88
N GLY A 64 -18.10 13.12 -8.25
CA GLY A 64 -19.49 12.92 -8.60
C GLY A 64 -19.90 13.52 -9.96
N LYS A 65 -18.96 14.08 -10.74
CA LYS A 65 -19.24 14.72 -12.04
C LYS A 65 -19.26 13.70 -13.18
N GLY A 66 -20.11 13.94 -14.16
CA GLY A 66 -20.25 13.10 -15.34
C GLY A 66 -19.52 13.64 -16.58
N ILE A 67 -19.70 12.96 -17.71
CA ILE A 67 -19.06 13.25 -18.99
C ILE A 67 -19.33 14.67 -19.55
N HIS A 68 -20.39 15.32 -19.10
CA HIS A 68 -20.73 16.69 -19.52
C HIS A 68 -19.94 17.76 -18.77
N ASP A 69 -19.39 17.41 -17.59
CA ASP A 69 -18.71 18.35 -16.68
C ASP A 69 -17.20 18.15 -16.66
N VAL A 70 -16.73 16.94 -16.93
CA VAL A 70 -15.30 16.55 -16.83
C VAL A 70 -14.92 15.57 -17.93
N THR A 71 -13.62 15.39 -18.13
CA THR A 71 -13.06 14.45 -19.12
C THR A 71 -12.50 13.19 -18.45
N PHE A 72 -12.45 12.08 -19.24
CA PHE A 72 -11.97 10.75 -18.84
C PHE A 72 -11.02 10.21 -19.89
N LYS A 73 -10.04 11.02 -20.31
CA LYS A 73 -9.10 10.70 -21.42
C LYS A 73 -7.81 10.08 -20.91
N ASP A 74 -7.41 10.43 -19.69
CA ASP A 74 -6.18 9.97 -19.12
C ASP A 74 -6.29 8.50 -18.67
N LYS A 75 -5.15 7.82 -18.73
CA LYS A 75 -5.01 6.50 -18.14
C LYS A 75 -4.88 6.64 -16.62
N ALA A 76 -6.00 6.69 -15.90
CA ALA A 76 -6.01 6.78 -14.46
C ALA A 76 -5.62 5.43 -13.84
N HIS A 77 -4.46 5.38 -13.18
CA HIS A 77 -4.00 4.16 -12.52
C HIS A 77 -4.74 3.95 -11.19
N THR A 78 -5.33 2.76 -11.03
CA THR A 78 -6.00 2.36 -9.77
C THR A 78 -5.03 2.40 -8.59
N ILE A 79 -3.86 1.86 -8.81
CA ILE A 79 -2.70 1.84 -7.92
C ILE A 79 -1.59 2.66 -8.59
N PRO A 80 -0.86 3.54 -7.90
CA PRO A 80 0.23 4.31 -8.51
C PRO A 80 1.29 3.44 -9.18
N GLU A 81 1.78 3.88 -10.35
CA GLU A 81 2.90 3.19 -11.02
C GLU A 81 4.16 3.15 -10.17
N SER A 82 4.32 4.11 -9.27
CA SER A 82 5.48 4.21 -8.37
C SER A 82 5.61 3.03 -7.42
N ILE A 83 4.51 2.32 -7.12
CA ILE A 83 4.51 1.12 -6.30
C ILE A 83 4.38 -0.17 -7.12
N GLY A 84 4.67 -0.12 -8.41
CA GLY A 84 4.82 -1.28 -9.28
C GLY A 84 3.64 -1.59 -10.19
N ASN A 85 2.56 -0.81 -10.15
CA ASN A 85 1.43 -1.05 -11.03
C ASN A 85 1.78 -0.76 -12.51
N LYS A 86 1.35 -1.67 -13.38
CA LYS A 86 1.45 -1.52 -14.85
C LYS A 86 0.12 -1.74 -15.56
N LEU A 87 -0.74 -2.57 -14.99
CA LEU A 87 -1.91 -3.08 -15.69
C LEU A 87 -3.26 -2.73 -15.04
N PHE A 88 -3.30 -2.27 -13.80
CA PHE A 88 -4.55 -1.92 -13.12
C PHE A 88 -4.94 -0.48 -13.41
N VAL A 89 -6.07 -0.27 -14.08
CA VAL A 89 -6.53 1.03 -14.57
C VAL A 89 -8.01 1.24 -14.26
N ASN A 90 -8.33 2.44 -13.84
CA ASN A 90 -9.70 2.92 -13.69
C ASN A 90 -10.29 3.28 -15.06
N LYS A 91 -11.53 2.93 -15.30
CA LYS A 91 -12.25 3.26 -16.52
C LYS A 91 -13.66 3.73 -16.17
N ASN A 92 -14.05 4.90 -16.70
CA ASN A 92 -15.34 5.55 -16.48
C ASN A 92 -15.59 6.09 -15.05
N ASN A 93 -14.72 5.83 -14.09
CA ASN A 93 -14.95 6.10 -12.66
C ASN A 93 -13.94 7.06 -12.00
N GLU A 94 -12.94 7.55 -12.76
CA GLU A 94 -11.99 8.57 -12.31
C GLU A 94 -11.74 9.56 -13.44
N CYS A 95 -12.12 10.84 -13.25
CA CYS A 95 -11.90 11.89 -14.25
C CYS A 95 -10.46 12.43 -14.21
N ASP A 96 -10.04 13.06 -15.33
CA ASP A 96 -8.70 13.59 -15.49
C ASP A 96 -8.32 14.58 -14.39
N ALA A 97 -9.24 15.47 -13.99
CA ALA A 97 -9.00 16.44 -12.91
C ALA A 97 -8.73 15.77 -11.54
N CYS A 98 -9.48 14.72 -11.20
CA CYS A 98 -9.23 13.96 -9.97
C CYS A 98 -7.93 13.16 -10.04
N ASN A 99 -7.65 12.53 -11.17
CA ASN A 99 -6.41 11.80 -11.41
C ASN A 99 -5.17 12.72 -11.24
N HIS A 100 -5.18 13.92 -11.84
CA HIS A 100 -4.13 14.91 -11.66
C HIS A 100 -3.99 15.35 -10.20
N LYS A 101 -5.11 15.69 -9.54
CA LYS A 101 -5.10 16.08 -8.13
C LYS A 101 -4.44 15.02 -7.25
N PHE A 102 -4.80 13.75 -7.42
CA PHE A 102 -4.19 12.68 -6.61
C PHE A 102 -2.70 12.52 -6.89
N GLY A 103 -2.30 12.60 -8.16
CA GLY A 103 -0.90 12.53 -8.57
C GLY A 103 -0.04 13.68 -8.07
N GLU A 104 -0.58 14.89 -7.94
CA GLU A 104 0.14 16.10 -7.52
C GLU A 104 0.11 16.32 -6.01
N GLU A 105 -1.02 16.05 -5.34
CA GLU A 105 -1.20 16.40 -3.94
C GLU A 105 -0.90 15.24 -2.96
N TYR A 106 -1.26 13.98 -3.31
CA TYR A 106 -1.22 12.87 -2.36
C TYR A 106 -0.12 11.86 -2.63
N GLU A 107 0.09 11.46 -3.89
CA GLU A 107 1.08 10.44 -4.23
C GLU A 107 2.54 10.83 -3.92
N PRO A 108 2.96 12.10 -3.95
CA PRO A 108 4.31 12.48 -3.53
C PRO A 108 4.63 12.11 -2.08
N ASP A 109 3.67 12.29 -1.18
CA ASP A 109 3.83 11.95 0.24
C ASP A 109 3.84 10.43 0.46
N LEU A 110 3.00 9.68 -0.26
CA LEU A 110 3.06 8.21 -0.28
C LEU A 110 4.44 7.73 -0.75
N ASN A 111 4.95 8.32 -1.82
CA ASN A 111 6.26 7.99 -2.36
C ASN A 111 7.41 8.32 -1.39
N THR A 112 7.26 9.36 -0.60
CA THR A 112 8.22 9.74 0.44
C THR A 112 8.17 8.77 1.61
N PHE A 113 6.99 8.41 2.08
CA PHE A 113 6.78 7.40 3.11
C PHE A 113 7.37 6.04 2.72
N LEU A 114 7.18 5.62 1.48
CA LEU A 114 7.64 4.32 0.98
C LEU A 114 9.08 4.33 0.43
N LEU A 115 9.77 5.46 0.44
CA LEU A 115 11.08 5.63 -0.21
C LEU A 115 12.10 4.53 0.07
N PRO A 116 12.35 4.10 1.33
CA PRO A 116 13.28 3.02 1.64
C PRO A 116 12.86 1.70 1.00
N TYR A 117 11.59 1.35 1.15
CA TYR A 117 11.02 0.08 0.70
C TYR A 117 11.01 -0.03 -0.81
N LEU A 118 10.60 1.04 -1.53
CA LEU A 118 10.65 1.10 -2.99
C LEU A 118 12.07 0.93 -3.55
N THR A 119 13.07 1.43 -2.81
CA THR A 119 14.48 1.33 -3.20
C THR A 119 14.99 -0.08 -3.01
N ILE A 120 14.75 -0.68 -1.85
CA ILE A 120 15.24 -2.02 -1.49
C ILE A 120 14.55 -3.08 -2.34
N ASP A 121 13.23 -3.00 -2.47
CA ASP A 121 12.42 -3.99 -3.21
C ASP A 121 12.54 -3.87 -4.72
N GLN A 122 13.36 -2.93 -5.22
CA GLN A 122 13.60 -2.73 -6.65
C GLN A 122 12.33 -2.50 -7.44
N ILE A 123 11.34 -1.80 -6.85
CA ILE A 123 10.08 -1.53 -7.50
C ILE A 123 10.30 -0.65 -8.73
N ARG A 124 9.84 -1.12 -9.90
CA ARG A 124 9.92 -0.40 -11.16
C ARG A 124 8.71 0.52 -11.35
N GLY A 125 8.91 1.82 -11.13
CA GLY A 125 7.96 2.86 -11.50
C GLY A 125 8.04 3.24 -12.99
N LYS A 126 7.50 4.41 -13.33
CA LYS A 126 7.52 4.97 -14.71
C LYS A 126 8.96 5.16 -15.25
N ASN A 127 9.88 5.57 -14.39
CA ASN A 127 11.26 5.92 -14.75
C ASN A 127 12.28 4.82 -14.34
N GLY A 128 11.84 3.57 -14.21
CA GLY A 128 12.67 2.45 -13.78
C GLY A 128 12.72 2.28 -12.26
N THR A 129 13.74 1.56 -11.75
CA THR A 129 13.95 1.37 -10.32
C THR A 129 14.39 2.65 -9.64
N ARG A 130 13.87 2.89 -8.43
CA ARG A 130 14.19 4.08 -7.66
C ARG A 130 15.63 4.01 -7.14
N LYS A 131 16.30 5.18 -7.15
CA LYS A 131 17.57 5.38 -6.46
C LYS A 131 17.32 6.30 -5.29
N TYR A 132 17.80 5.92 -4.12
CA TYR A 132 17.85 6.78 -2.96
C TYR A 132 19.12 7.61 -2.98
N LYS A 133 19.02 8.87 -2.57
CA LYS A 133 20.16 9.74 -2.26
C LYS A 133 19.94 10.37 -0.90
N SER A 134 20.95 10.32 -0.04
CA SER A 134 20.92 11.02 1.25
C SER A 134 20.74 12.54 1.06
N ASN A 135 20.27 13.23 2.09
CA ASN A 135 20.02 14.68 2.03
C ASN A 135 21.29 15.49 1.71
N ASP A 136 22.42 15.04 2.20
CA ASP A 136 23.77 15.59 1.93
C ASP A 136 24.37 15.15 0.59
N LYS A 137 23.70 14.23 -0.11
CA LYS A 137 24.11 13.60 -1.37
C LYS A 137 25.40 12.77 -1.27
N LYS A 138 25.85 12.43 -0.05
CA LYS A 138 27.08 11.67 0.19
C LYS A 138 26.84 10.15 0.22
N SER A 139 25.59 9.72 0.25
CA SER A 139 25.25 8.30 0.16
C SER A 139 24.18 8.05 -0.90
N ILE A 140 24.39 7.01 -1.70
CA ILE A 140 23.46 6.58 -2.76
C ILE A 140 23.18 5.10 -2.58
N VAL A 141 21.89 4.76 -2.52
CA VAL A 141 21.45 3.37 -2.57
C VAL A 141 20.72 3.14 -3.88
N SER A 142 21.14 2.14 -4.61
CA SER A 142 20.49 1.70 -5.84
C SER A 142 20.40 0.18 -5.88
N SER A 143 19.41 -0.32 -6.57
CA SER A 143 19.19 -1.75 -6.67
C SER A 143 18.89 -2.13 -8.12
N ASN A 144 19.47 -3.26 -8.55
CA ASN A 144 19.26 -3.80 -9.88
C ASN A 144 19.50 -5.32 -9.88
N ASN A 145 18.57 -6.07 -10.49
CA ASN A 145 18.70 -7.51 -10.69
C ASN A 145 19.07 -8.32 -9.43
N GLY A 146 18.46 -7.98 -8.29
CA GLY A 146 18.75 -8.66 -7.02
C GLY A 146 20.00 -8.15 -6.27
N ILE A 147 20.74 -7.20 -6.87
CA ILE A 147 21.93 -6.62 -6.25
C ILE A 147 21.57 -5.26 -5.67
N LEU A 148 21.83 -5.07 -4.39
CA LEU A 148 21.77 -3.77 -3.72
C LEU A 148 23.18 -3.16 -3.73
N LYS A 149 23.30 -1.97 -4.34
CA LYS A 149 24.53 -1.21 -4.36
C LYS A 149 24.42 -0.02 -3.42
N ILE A 150 25.33 0.08 -2.47
CA ILE A 150 25.44 1.21 -1.53
C ILE A 150 26.78 1.90 -1.82
N GLU A 151 26.73 3.19 -2.12
CA GLU A 151 27.89 4.04 -2.34
C GLU A 151 27.90 5.08 -1.22
N GLU A 152 28.97 5.12 -0.41
CA GLU A 152 29.12 6.01 0.73
C GLU A 152 30.46 6.75 0.67
N PHE A 153 30.49 8.01 1.10
CA PHE A 153 31.72 8.73 1.34
C PHE A 153 32.26 8.36 2.71
N VAL A 154 33.58 8.28 2.83
CA VAL A 154 34.30 7.80 4.03
C VAL A 154 33.93 8.55 5.31
N ASP A 155 33.51 9.80 5.18
CA ASP A 155 33.23 10.69 6.31
C ASP A 155 31.81 10.51 6.91
N GLU A 156 30.92 9.77 6.25
CA GLU A 156 29.52 9.59 6.67
C GLU A 156 29.02 8.18 6.37
N ILE A 157 29.41 7.26 7.24
CA ILE A 157 28.98 5.86 7.15
C ILE A 157 27.58 5.73 7.74
N ARG A 158 26.61 5.36 6.90
CA ARG A 158 25.21 5.07 7.28
C ARG A 158 24.95 3.57 7.36
N THR A 159 25.95 2.79 7.03
CA THR A 159 25.91 1.34 6.97
C THR A 159 26.56 0.75 8.22
N VAL A 160 25.85 -0.15 8.88
CA VAL A 160 26.39 -0.97 9.98
C VAL A 160 26.35 -2.43 9.52
N LYS A 161 27.49 -3.10 9.56
CA LYS A 161 27.63 -4.51 9.18
C LYS A 161 27.70 -5.39 10.42
N ASP A 162 26.94 -6.45 10.41
CA ASP A 162 27.04 -7.57 11.35
C ASP A 162 27.47 -8.82 10.56
N GLU A 163 28.77 -9.03 10.48
CA GLU A 163 29.34 -10.15 9.74
C GLU A 163 28.95 -11.50 10.33
N LYS A 164 28.81 -11.57 11.66
CA LYS A 164 28.46 -12.80 12.39
C LYS A 164 27.09 -13.32 11.98
N ASN A 165 26.10 -12.39 11.85
CA ASN A 165 24.74 -12.72 11.50
C ASN A 165 24.43 -12.52 10.01
N LYS A 166 25.45 -12.13 9.22
CA LYS A 166 25.32 -11.76 7.79
C LYS A 166 24.19 -10.74 7.58
N GLN A 167 24.23 -9.66 8.36
CA GLN A 167 23.27 -8.57 8.30
C GLN A 167 23.94 -7.25 7.97
N ILE A 168 23.23 -6.43 7.22
CA ILE A 168 23.58 -5.06 6.94
C ILE A 168 22.41 -4.17 7.30
N MET A 169 22.64 -3.20 8.17
CA MET A 169 21.67 -2.15 8.48
C MET A 169 22.08 -0.89 7.72
N TYR A 170 21.12 -0.28 7.04
CA TYR A 170 21.31 1.00 6.38
C TYR A 170 20.31 2.03 6.92
N GLN A 171 20.80 3.26 7.19
CA GLN A 171 20.02 4.38 7.67
C GLN A 171 19.57 5.28 6.51
N PHE A 172 18.24 5.34 6.28
CA PHE A 172 17.62 6.20 5.29
C PHE A 172 17.18 7.53 5.92
N ASP A 173 17.50 8.66 5.28
CA ASP A 173 16.91 9.95 5.59
C ASP A 173 15.58 10.09 4.87
N ILE A 174 14.51 10.28 5.62
CA ILE A 174 13.17 10.47 5.07
C ILE A 174 12.84 11.96 5.10
N PRO A 175 12.55 12.57 3.94
CA PRO A 175 12.07 13.95 3.88
C PRO A 175 10.75 14.11 4.64
N LYS A 176 10.38 15.34 4.94
CA LYS A 176 9.08 15.69 5.50
C LYS A 176 7.95 15.29 4.56
N TYR A 177 6.85 14.75 5.12
CA TYR A 177 5.65 14.37 4.39
C TYR A 177 4.38 14.45 5.27
N SER A 178 3.20 14.52 4.63
CA SER A 178 1.91 14.47 5.31
C SER A 178 1.42 13.02 5.39
N MET A 179 1.21 12.52 6.62
CA MET A 179 0.62 11.21 6.83
C MET A 179 -0.84 11.15 6.39
N LEU A 180 -1.55 12.27 6.45
CA LEU A 180 -2.91 12.39 5.91
C LEU A 180 -2.93 12.15 4.39
N ASN A 181 -1.96 12.70 3.64
CA ASN A 181 -1.87 12.47 2.20
C ASN A 181 -1.50 11.02 1.86
N VAL A 182 -0.64 10.39 2.69
CA VAL A 182 -0.38 8.94 2.58
C VAL A 182 -1.68 8.16 2.73
N TYR A 183 -2.46 8.44 3.78
CA TYR A 183 -3.76 7.81 4.00
C TYR A 183 -4.72 8.04 2.82
N LYS A 184 -4.86 9.28 2.34
CA LYS A 184 -5.71 9.62 1.20
C LYS A 184 -5.31 8.89 -0.07
N SER A 185 -4.01 8.70 -0.31
CA SER A 185 -3.52 7.90 -1.44
C SER A 185 -3.99 6.45 -1.36
N ILE A 186 -3.88 5.83 -0.18
CA ILE A 186 -4.31 4.44 0.02
C ILE A 186 -5.84 4.33 0.00
N LEU A 187 -6.54 5.31 0.57
CA LEU A 187 -8.00 5.39 0.53
C LEU A 187 -8.53 5.50 -0.92
N LYS A 188 -7.87 6.31 -1.77
CA LYS A 188 -8.17 6.40 -3.21
C LYS A 188 -8.05 5.03 -3.88
N MET A 189 -6.98 4.28 -3.61
CA MET A 189 -6.81 2.94 -4.14
C MET A 189 -7.94 2.00 -3.69
N ALA A 190 -8.28 2.03 -2.40
CA ALA A 190 -9.36 1.22 -1.84
C ALA A 190 -10.70 1.52 -2.51
N ILE A 191 -11.07 2.81 -2.61
CA ILE A 191 -12.31 3.25 -3.27
C ILE A 191 -12.36 2.82 -4.74
N SER A 192 -11.22 2.87 -5.43
CA SER A 192 -11.14 2.47 -6.84
C SER A 192 -11.47 0.99 -7.08
N VAL A 193 -11.21 0.11 -6.12
CA VAL A 193 -11.40 -1.35 -6.28
C VAL A 193 -12.72 -1.88 -5.71
N ILE A 194 -13.42 -1.07 -4.91
CA ILE A 194 -14.74 -1.44 -4.36
C ILE A 194 -15.74 -1.60 -5.53
N PRO A 195 -16.57 -2.65 -5.56
CA PRO A 195 -17.63 -2.78 -6.54
C PRO A 195 -18.58 -1.57 -6.57
N GLU A 196 -19.00 -1.15 -7.76
CA GLU A 196 -19.81 0.08 -7.98
C GLU A 196 -21.04 0.11 -7.07
N GLU A 197 -21.78 -0.98 -6.99
CA GLU A 197 -23.01 -1.10 -6.20
C GLU A 197 -22.80 -1.00 -4.68
N LYS A 198 -21.53 -1.10 -4.23
CA LYS A 198 -21.13 -1.03 -2.82
C LYS A 198 -20.62 0.34 -2.37
N ILE A 199 -20.29 1.23 -3.30
CA ILE A 199 -19.74 2.58 -3.02
C ILE A 199 -20.70 3.39 -2.13
N LYS A 200 -21.98 3.22 -2.28
CA LYS A 200 -23.03 3.91 -1.48
C LYS A 200 -22.92 3.67 0.03
N TYR A 201 -22.28 2.59 0.46
CA TYR A 201 -22.13 2.24 1.88
C TYR A 201 -20.96 2.92 2.58
N ILE A 202 -20.09 3.65 1.84
CA ILE A 202 -18.91 4.34 2.34
C ILE A 202 -18.86 5.81 1.92
N SER A 203 -20.01 6.47 1.80
CA SER A 203 -20.11 7.83 1.27
C SER A 203 -19.35 8.86 2.12
N TYR A 204 -19.25 8.65 3.43
CA TYR A 204 -18.46 9.53 4.29
C TYR A 204 -16.93 9.40 4.02
N LYS A 205 -16.44 8.21 3.66
CA LYS A 205 -15.04 8.03 3.25
C LYS A 205 -14.74 8.70 1.92
N MET A 206 -15.73 8.76 1.02
CA MET A 206 -15.64 9.56 -0.21
C MET A 206 -15.44 11.05 0.11
N LYS A 207 -16.18 11.58 1.09
CA LYS A 207 -16.01 12.96 1.55
C LYS A 207 -14.66 13.20 2.20
N ALA A 208 -14.11 12.23 2.93
CA ALA A 208 -12.79 12.34 3.57
C ALA A 208 -11.63 12.57 2.60
N LEU A 209 -11.77 12.21 1.31
CA LEU A 209 -10.78 12.54 0.27
C LEU A 209 -10.77 14.03 -0.07
N SER A 210 -11.91 14.70 -0.02
CA SER A 210 -12.04 16.12 -0.35
C SER A 210 -11.99 17.02 0.89
N ASP A 211 -12.41 16.52 2.04
CA ASP A 211 -12.47 17.28 3.28
C ASP A 211 -11.29 16.97 4.20
N VAL A 212 -10.80 18.01 4.90
CA VAL A 212 -9.70 17.90 5.88
C VAL A 212 -10.19 17.31 7.22
N ASN A 213 -11.51 17.20 7.40
CA ASN A 213 -12.10 16.68 8.62
C ASN A 213 -12.03 15.16 8.66
N THR A 214 -11.11 14.63 9.47
CA THR A 214 -11.00 13.21 9.78
C THR A 214 -11.97 12.85 10.92
N HIS A 215 -12.53 11.66 10.89
CA HIS A 215 -13.50 11.20 11.90
C HIS A 215 -12.86 10.43 13.06
N GLY A 216 -11.52 10.24 13.02
CA GLY A 216 -10.78 9.56 14.07
C GLY A 216 -10.65 8.03 13.88
N ASP A 217 -11.28 7.48 12.85
CA ASP A 217 -11.17 6.08 12.45
C ASP A 217 -10.18 5.87 11.28
N GLU A 218 -9.45 6.92 10.91
CA GLU A 218 -8.44 6.89 9.89
C GLU A 218 -7.17 6.25 10.43
N LEU A 219 -6.85 5.07 9.91
CA LEU A 219 -5.62 4.39 10.24
C LEU A 219 -5.03 3.64 9.05
N ILE A 220 -3.73 3.47 9.07
CA ILE A 220 -2.97 2.65 8.13
C ILE A 220 -2.29 1.55 8.93
N ILE A 221 -2.42 0.32 8.47
CA ILE A 221 -1.63 -0.80 8.95
C ILE A 221 -0.54 -1.03 7.90
N PHE A 222 0.71 -0.89 8.32
CA PHE A 222 1.86 -1.09 7.45
C PHE A 222 2.68 -2.28 7.95
N SER A 223 3.06 -3.15 7.03
CA SER A 223 3.93 -4.29 7.30
C SER A 223 5.05 -4.31 6.28
N PHE A 224 6.26 -4.62 6.73
CA PHE A 224 7.40 -4.89 5.87
C PHE A 224 7.96 -6.26 6.21
N TYR A 225 8.11 -7.10 5.18
CA TYR A 225 8.63 -8.45 5.28
C TYR A 225 10.04 -8.44 4.72
N PRO A 226 11.09 -8.51 5.56
CA PRO A 226 12.46 -8.51 5.06
C PRO A 226 12.73 -9.80 4.28
N GLY A 227 12.96 -9.69 2.99
CA GLY A 227 13.25 -10.81 2.09
C GLY A 227 13.52 -10.33 0.68
N PHE A 228 13.98 -11.23 -0.20
CA PHE A 228 14.16 -10.94 -1.63
C PHE A 228 13.11 -11.62 -2.51
N ASP A 229 12.12 -12.27 -1.90
CA ASP A 229 11.02 -12.86 -2.64
C ASP A 229 10.15 -11.75 -3.24
N ARG A 230 9.95 -11.82 -4.55
CA ARG A 230 9.15 -10.84 -5.26
C ARG A 230 7.72 -11.37 -5.43
N PHE A 231 6.85 -10.98 -4.52
CA PHE A 231 5.44 -11.40 -4.55
C PHE A 231 4.61 -10.67 -5.61
N GLY A 232 5.22 -9.72 -6.35
CA GLY A 232 4.52 -8.88 -7.29
C GLY A 232 3.63 -7.83 -6.61
N LEU A 233 2.66 -7.31 -7.36
CA LEU A 233 1.67 -6.37 -6.84
C LEU A 233 0.35 -7.11 -6.61
N ASN A 234 -0.11 -7.15 -5.36
CA ASN A 234 -1.37 -7.76 -4.96
C ASN A 234 -2.38 -6.70 -4.53
N ILE A 235 -3.62 -6.86 -4.96
CA ILE A 235 -4.78 -6.08 -4.53
C ILE A 235 -5.75 -7.02 -3.86
N LEU A 236 -6.10 -6.72 -2.62
CA LEU A 236 -6.99 -7.53 -1.81
C LEU A 236 -8.11 -6.65 -1.27
N LEU A 237 -9.35 -7.07 -1.48
CA LEU A 237 -10.53 -6.45 -0.92
C LEU A 237 -11.42 -7.53 -0.35
N TYR A 238 -11.71 -7.40 0.94
CA TYR A 238 -12.62 -8.28 1.65
C TYR A 238 -13.82 -7.49 2.16
N GLU A 239 -14.98 -8.08 2.14
CA GLU A 239 -16.23 -7.52 2.67
C GLU A 239 -16.68 -8.34 3.88
N ARG A 240 -17.14 -7.66 4.90
CA ARG A 240 -17.77 -8.26 6.10
C ARG A 240 -19.00 -9.08 5.71
N LYS A 241 -19.10 -10.32 6.20
CA LYS A 241 -20.22 -11.22 5.91
C LYS A 241 -21.51 -10.78 6.57
N ASP A 242 -21.44 -10.41 7.85
CA ASP A 242 -22.59 -9.94 8.62
C ASP A 242 -22.60 -8.40 8.63
N LEU A 243 -23.54 -7.82 7.88
CA LEU A 243 -23.68 -6.38 7.75
C LEU A 243 -24.06 -5.69 9.06
N ASN A 244 -24.63 -6.41 10.03
CA ASN A 244 -25.01 -5.87 11.34
C ASN A 244 -23.88 -5.89 12.37
N LYS A 245 -22.71 -6.42 12.01
CA LYS A 245 -21.56 -6.51 12.90
C LYS A 245 -20.71 -5.25 12.85
N HIS A 246 -21.21 -4.16 13.41
CA HIS A 246 -20.62 -2.81 13.30
C HIS A 246 -19.32 -2.59 14.09
N ASP A 247 -18.87 -3.56 14.88
CA ASP A 247 -17.62 -3.53 15.64
C ASP A 247 -16.37 -3.89 14.80
N ILE A 248 -16.57 -4.30 13.56
CA ILE A 248 -15.51 -4.59 12.58
C ILE A 248 -15.73 -3.83 11.27
N PRO A 249 -14.67 -3.48 10.52
CA PRO A 249 -14.78 -2.77 9.24
C PRO A 249 -15.71 -3.46 8.24
N LEU A 250 -16.46 -2.66 7.48
CA LEU A 250 -17.27 -3.17 6.37
C LEU A 250 -16.39 -3.75 5.26
N PHE A 251 -15.30 -3.03 4.93
CA PHE A 251 -14.29 -3.53 3.99
C PHE A 251 -12.91 -3.50 4.62
N GLN A 252 -12.12 -4.50 4.27
CA GLN A 252 -10.68 -4.54 4.48
C GLN A 252 -9.98 -4.47 3.13
N PHE A 253 -9.28 -3.38 2.91
CA PHE A 253 -8.44 -3.20 1.72
C PHE A 253 -6.98 -3.41 2.08
N ALA A 254 -6.27 -4.17 1.25
CA ALA A 254 -4.84 -4.29 1.33
C ALA A 254 -4.20 -4.20 -0.08
N VAL A 255 -3.09 -3.51 -0.15
CA VAL A 255 -2.19 -3.52 -1.31
C VAL A 255 -0.81 -3.96 -0.84
N MET A 256 -0.30 -5.00 -1.47
CA MET A 256 1.06 -5.49 -1.23
C MET A 256 1.88 -5.31 -2.51
N SER A 257 3.07 -4.77 -2.37
CA SER A 257 4.05 -4.68 -3.45
C SER A 257 5.36 -5.30 -2.96
N ASN A 258 5.75 -6.40 -3.58
CA ASN A 258 6.86 -7.25 -3.16
C ASN A 258 6.83 -7.55 -1.64
N ASN A 259 7.66 -6.88 -0.85
CA ASN A 259 7.86 -7.20 0.57
C ASN A 259 7.17 -6.22 1.54
N PHE A 260 6.42 -5.24 1.06
CA PHE A 260 5.63 -4.38 1.95
C PHE A 260 4.14 -4.46 1.65
N MET A 261 3.35 -4.28 2.68
CA MET A 261 1.89 -4.26 2.60
C MET A 261 1.34 -3.05 3.35
N MET A 262 0.37 -2.39 2.74
CA MET A 262 -0.43 -1.34 3.35
C MET A 262 -1.88 -1.79 3.40
N GLN A 263 -2.54 -1.59 4.54
CA GLN A 263 -3.93 -1.93 4.74
C GLN A 263 -4.69 -0.72 5.28
N VAL A 264 -5.93 -0.58 4.84
CA VAL A 264 -6.86 0.42 5.36
C VAL A 264 -8.19 -0.26 5.66
N PRO A 265 -8.66 -0.23 6.91
CA PRO A 265 -10.01 -0.64 7.25
C PRO A 265 -11.00 0.44 6.83
N LEU A 266 -12.12 0.05 6.26
CA LEU A 266 -13.19 0.94 5.86
C LEU A 266 -14.48 0.56 6.58
N PHE A 267 -14.89 1.39 7.51
CA PHE A 267 -16.20 1.26 8.15
C PHE A 267 -17.29 1.79 7.20
N GLY A 268 -18.49 1.25 7.28
CA GLY A 268 -19.62 1.73 6.51
C GLY A 268 -20.24 2.98 7.13
N ASP A 269 -21.09 3.68 6.36
CA ASP A 269 -21.83 4.86 6.84
C ASP A 269 -22.68 4.53 8.08
N ASP A 270 -23.27 3.33 8.14
CA ASP A 270 -24.06 2.85 9.27
C ASP A 270 -23.22 2.50 10.51
N ASP A 271 -21.92 2.27 10.34
CA ASP A 271 -21.02 1.90 11.42
C ASP A 271 -20.61 3.12 12.26
N ILE A 272 -20.52 4.32 11.66
CA ILE A 272 -19.90 5.52 12.25
C ILE A 272 -20.54 5.91 13.57
N ASN A 273 -21.86 5.86 13.67
CA ASN A 273 -22.58 6.24 14.88
C ASN A 273 -22.32 5.30 16.05
N GLN A 274 -21.80 4.12 15.78
CA GLN A 274 -21.50 3.08 16.79
C GLN A 274 -20.01 3.02 17.17
N LEU A 275 -19.11 3.64 16.39
CA LEU A 275 -17.67 3.62 16.62
C LEU A 275 -17.26 4.26 17.96
N ASN A 276 -18.01 5.25 18.45
CA ASN A 276 -17.72 5.97 19.69
C ASN A 276 -18.15 5.19 20.97
N GLU A 277 -18.95 4.16 20.81
CA GLU A 277 -19.57 3.46 21.95
C GLU A 277 -19.04 2.03 22.18
N LYS A 278 -18.33 1.46 21.20
CA LYS A 278 -17.89 0.06 21.23
C LYS A 278 -16.39 -0.08 21.03
N GLN A 279 -15.84 -1.12 21.63
CA GLN A 279 -14.49 -1.56 21.33
C GLN A 279 -14.42 -2.05 19.87
N ILE A 280 -13.68 -1.31 19.04
CA ILE A 280 -13.49 -1.62 17.63
C ILE A 280 -12.45 -2.72 17.50
N ARG A 281 -12.75 -3.73 16.70
CA ARG A 281 -11.80 -4.78 16.35
C ARG A 281 -11.35 -4.59 14.90
N ILE A 282 -10.06 -4.30 14.70
CA ILE A 282 -9.48 -4.13 13.37
C ILE A 282 -8.62 -5.34 13.06
N PRO A 283 -9.13 -6.27 12.23
CA PRO A 283 -8.35 -7.42 11.81
C PRO A 283 -7.25 -6.97 10.84
N THR A 284 -6.07 -7.51 11.01
CA THR A 284 -4.99 -7.37 10.05
C THR A 284 -5.05 -8.56 9.08
N TYR A 285 -5.07 -8.29 7.77
CA TYR A 285 -4.84 -9.33 6.79
C TYR A 285 -3.38 -9.77 6.87
N GLN A 286 -3.18 -11.06 6.87
CA GLN A 286 -1.84 -11.63 6.92
C GLN A 286 -1.71 -12.59 5.75
N ILE A 287 -0.66 -12.43 4.97
CA ILE A 287 -0.35 -13.37 3.90
C ILE A 287 0.34 -14.56 4.57
N PRO A 288 -0.20 -15.79 4.38
CA PRO A 288 0.55 -16.95 4.75
C PRO A 288 1.87 -16.92 3.99
N THR A 289 2.97 -16.70 4.69
CA THR A 289 4.28 -16.86 4.07
C THR A 289 4.52 -18.36 3.88
N PRO A 290 5.19 -18.78 2.78
CA PRO A 290 5.51 -20.19 2.54
C PRO A 290 6.54 -20.73 3.55
N TYR A 291 6.98 -19.94 4.50
CA TYR A 291 7.97 -20.28 5.51
C TYR A 291 7.27 -20.58 6.83
N ASP A 292 7.24 -21.84 7.21
CA ASP A 292 6.70 -22.39 8.48
C ASP A 292 7.49 -21.90 9.74
N LYS A 293 8.06 -20.72 9.74
CA LYS A 293 8.86 -20.23 10.86
C LYS A 293 8.41 -18.87 11.31
N ASP A 294 8.08 -18.75 12.59
CA ASP A 294 7.69 -17.54 13.32
C ASP A 294 8.69 -16.37 13.19
N GLU A 295 9.88 -16.61 12.66
CA GLU A 295 10.96 -15.63 12.53
C GLU A 295 10.82 -14.64 11.35
N TYR A 296 9.87 -14.85 10.43
CA TYR A 296 9.76 -14.08 9.19
C TYR A 296 8.57 -13.14 9.12
N PHE A 297 7.78 -13.04 10.17
CA PHE A 297 6.73 -12.04 10.22
C PHE A 297 7.32 -10.66 10.47
N GLY A 298 7.27 -9.83 9.44
CA GLY A 298 7.71 -8.43 9.52
C GLY A 298 6.93 -7.68 10.59
N LYS A 299 7.57 -6.68 11.18
CA LYS A 299 6.94 -5.82 12.18
C LYS A 299 5.71 -5.12 11.58
N VAL A 300 4.56 -5.31 12.21
CA VAL A 300 3.33 -4.62 11.86
C VAL A 300 3.31 -3.28 12.59
N GLN A 301 3.23 -2.19 11.84
CA GLN A 301 3.08 -0.84 12.38
C GLN A 301 1.65 -0.37 12.16
N VAL A 302 0.97 0.02 13.24
CA VAL A 302 -0.33 0.69 13.16
C VAL A 302 -0.11 2.19 13.32
N LYS A 303 -0.53 2.96 12.31
CA LYS A 303 -0.44 4.43 12.32
C LYS A 303 -1.84 5.01 12.33
N VAL A 304 -2.22 5.59 13.47
CA VAL A 304 -3.46 6.36 13.61
C VAL A 304 -3.24 7.75 13.01
N ILE A 305 -4.13 8.18 12.14
CA ILE A 305 -4.02 9.45 11.42
C ILE A 305 -4.80 10.53 12.18
N ASN A 306 -4.07 11.53 12.65
CA ASN A 306 -4.66 12.75 13.21
C ASN A 306 -4.67 13.86 12.15
N LYS A 307 -5.61 14.79 12.26
CA LYS A 307 -5.88 15.89 11.30
C LYS A 307 -4.65 16.67 10.79
N MET A 308 -3.53 16.64 11.50
CA MET A 308 -2.35 17.46 11.21
C MET A 308 -1.03 16.70 11.35
N THR A 309 -1.03 15.38 11.11
CA THR A 309 0.20 14.62 11.27
C THR A 309 1.16 14.86 10.10
N ILE A 310 1.86 15.98 10.17
CA ILE A 310 3.06 16.19 9.37
C ILE A 310 4.18 15.43 10.07
N ILE A 311 4.79 14.51 9.35
CA ILE A 311 5.98 13.81 9.81
C ILE A 311 7.18 14.62 9.37
N GLU A 312 7.90 15.17 10.35
CA GLU A 312 9.14 15.91 10.09
C GLU A 312 10.23 14.97 9.58
N ARG A 313 11.32 15.54 9.09
CA ARG A 313 12.50 14.77 8.66
C ARG A 313 12.94 13.83 9.76
N HIS A 314 13.13 12.59 9.42
CA HIS A 314 13.58 11.55 10.35
C HIS A 314 14.41 10.50 9.64
N THR A 315 14.95 9.57 10.39
CA THR A 315 15.69 8.44 9.83
C THR A 315 14.93 7.13 10.02
N VAL A 316 15.07 6.24 9.06
CA VAL A 316 14.55 4.87 9.13
C VAL A 316 15.70 3.90 8.93
N ASN A 317 15.86 2.98 9.87
CA ASN A 317 16.86 1.93 9.79
C ASN A 317 16.21 0.68 9.20
N ILE A 318 16.82 0.13 8.15
CA ILE A 318 16.38 -1.14 7.58
C ILE A 318 17.55 -2.12 7.64
N THR A 319 17.29 -3.28 8.24
CA THR A 319 18.27 -4.37 8.33
C THR A 319 17.91 -5.45 7.32
N LEU A 320 18.88 -5.84 6.52
CA LEU A 320 18.76 -6.88 5.50
C LEU A 320 19.73 -8.00 5.80
N LYS A 321 19.36 -9.24 5.50
CA LYS A 321 20.30 -10.37 5.41
C LYS A 321 20.92 -10.40 4.01
N TYR A 322 22.16 -10.81 3.91
CA TYR A 322 22.86 -10.93 2.62
C TYR A 322 23.55 -12.29 2.49
N ASP A 323 23.67 -12.76 1.26
CA ASP A 323 24.42 -13.99 0.95
C ASP A 323 25.92 -13.71 0.83
N SER A 324 26.27 -12.60 0.15
CA SER A 324 27.65 -12.13 -0.04
C SER A 324 27.70 -10.60 -0.12
N ILE A 325 28.83 -10.04 0.28
CA ILE A 325 29.15 -8.61 0.12
C ILE A 325 30.45 -8.50 -0.68
N GLU A 326 30.46 -7.60 -1.66
CA GLU A 326 31.69 -7.18 -2.36
C GLU A 326 31.96 -5.72 -2.02
N GLU A 327 33.14 -5.42 -1.54
CA GLU A 327 33.65 -4.07 -1.29
C GLU A 327 34.55 -3.62 -2.45
N LYS A 328 34.31 -2.40 -2.96
CA LYS A 328 35.12 -1.84 -4.06
C LYS A 328 35.71 -0.51 -3.67
#